data_0728f5b788e893a422d3d84d11f39d64
#
_entry.id   0728f5b788e893a422d3d84d11f39d64
#
_cell.length_a   1.000
_cell.length_b   1.000
_cell.length_c   1.000
_cell.angle_alpha   90.00
_cell.angle_beta   90.00
_cell.angle_gamma   90.00
#
_symmetry.space_group_name_H-M   'P 1'
#
loop_
_entity.id
_entity.type
_entity.pdbx_description
1 polymer ?
#
loop_
_entity_poly.entity_id
_entity_poly.type
_entity_poly.pdbx_seq_one_letter_code
_entity_poly.pdbx_strand_id
1 'polypeptide(L)'
;MEENRSTFKLSGQEKAGLVWHYLRPCWGHFAAALLCACLSMALNALTPQIIRITVDSILGSEEAKLPALLLRVLPLETLRQEPVTALWWAAGAVMVTALLRGLCSFGQRAQLSRGSEAYVKGLRDDLYRRIQYLPFAWHKQHPTGDIIQRCTSDVDVIRTFVCNQLVEVVRTVFLIILYLWIMFRMNVKLSLIALAFIPIVGLSSGVFYRKISSRFKTADEAEGEVTTCAQENLTAVRVVRAFGREKYEEDKFQAKSERYAGLWIHLGKLLSVYWASGTLLTCLQVMVIILAGIHESVAGAMTLGAFVAFVSYNESLAWPVRSLGRVLSDMSKAGVSMDRVGYILRSPEEQDQPDDVPFPGGDIVFDHVTFGYEGQPVLKDVSFTIREGETFAVLGGTGSGKSTLVHLLDRLYDVPEGSGRITIGGVDLRHIRRSDLRRHIGLVLQEPFLFSQTIGENIRAVRPDAPEDAMRRAAAIACVDDAVTSFPEGYDTIVGERGVTLSGGQKQRVAIARMLMQQAPVMIFDDSLSAVDAETDEKIRTALRRSTGNATVLLISHRVTTLMQADRILVLDGGRVAELGTHAQLVEKPGIYRDIYNIQMQSADRALLEEGGSEHGSH
;
A
#
# COMPACT_ATOMS: atom_id res chain seq x y z
N MET A 1 18.50 -9.91 -9.72
CA MET A 1 17.12 -10.00 -9.20
C MET A 1 16.32 -8.70 -9.25
N GLU A 2 16.92 -7.54 -9.32
CA GLU A 2 16.20 -6.29 -9.65
C GLU A 2 15.57 -6.30 -11.05
N GLU A 3 16.12 -7.06 -11.99
CA GLU A 3 15.62 -7.19 -13.36
C GLU A 3 14.22 -7.82 -13.48
N ASN A 4 13.83 -8.70 -12.54
CA ASN A 4 12.52 -9.35 -12.57
C ASN A 4 11.38 -8.47 -12.00
N ARG A 5 11.72 -7.40 -11.25
CA ARG A 5 10.75 -6.43 -10.72
C ARG A 5 10.19 -5.47 -11.78
N SER A 6 10.95 -5.22 -12.86
CA SER A 6 10.57 -4.30 -13.94
C SER A 6 9.78 -4.95 -15.07
N THR A 7 9.61 -6.27 -15.08
CA THR A 7 9.10 -7.01 -16.24
C THR A 7 7.64 -7.46 -16.15
N PHE A 8 7.02 -7.45 -14.95
CA PHE A 8 5.61 -7.81 -14.85
C PHE A 8 4.72 -6.71 -15.43
N LYS A 9 4.11 -6.99 -16.56
CA LYS A 9 3.16 -6.09 -17.22
C LYS A 9 1.90 -6.85 -17.56
N LEU A 10 0.78 -6.33 -17.10
CA LEU A 10 -0.53 -6.79 -17.52
C LEU A 10 -0.79 -6.39 -18.97
N SER A 11 -1.36 -7.28 -19.74
CA SER A 11 -1.90 -6.93 -21.07
C SER A 11 -3.05 -5.93 -20.93
N GLY A 12 -3.38 -5.23 -22.00
CA GLY A 12 -4.51 -4.29 -21.99
C GLY A 12 -5.84 -4.95 -21.60
N GLN A 13 -6.06 -6.20 -22.00
CA GLN A 13 -7.26 -6.97 -21.64
C GLN A 13 -7.29 -7.32 -20.16
N GLU A 14 -6.15 -7.67 -19.59
CA GLU A 14 -6.04 -7.98 -18.14
C GLU A 14 -6.25 -6.75 -17.27
N LYS A 15 -5.73 -5.58 -17.69
CA LYS A 15 -6.00 -4.29 -17.02
C LYS A 15 -7.49 -3.94 -17.08
N ALA A 16 -8.12 -4.12 -18.21
CA ALA A 16 -9.57 -3.92 -18.36
C ALA A 16 -10.36 -4.92 -17.50
N GLY A 17 -9.92 -6.18 -17.44
CA GLY A 17 -10.49 -7.21 -16.57
C GLY A 17 -10.39 -6.87 -15.10
N LEU A 18 -9.23 -6.37 -14.64
CA LEU A 18 -9.01 -5.91 -13.27
C LEU A 18 -9.97 -4.75 -12.92
N VAL A 19 -10.04 -3.74 -13.78
CA VAL A 19 -10.95 -2.60 -13.58
C VAL A 19 -12.40 -3.08 -13.53
N TRP A 20 -12.80 -3.95 -14.45
CA TRP A 20 -14.17 -4.45 -14.52
C TRP A 20 -14.57 -5.29 -13.32
N HIS A 21 -13.66 -6.10 -12.79
CA HIS A 21 -13.92 -6.95 -11.63
C HIS A 21 -14.43 -6.13 -10.42
N TYR A 22 -13.76 -5.02 -10.11
CA TYR A 22 -14.14 -4.14 -9.00
C TYR A 22 -15.20 -3.11 -9.37
N LEU A 23 -15.37 -2.79 -10.66
CA LEU A 23 -16.42 -1.89 -11.12
C LEU A 23 -17.81 -2.55 -11.12
N ARG A 24 -17.86 -3.83 -11.46
CA ARG A 24 -19.12 -4.58 -11.61
C ARG A 24 -20.05 -4.51 -10.39
N PRO A 25 -19.59 -4.67 -9.13
CA PRO A 25 -20.45 -4.57 -7.95
C PRO A 25 -21.06 -3.17 -7.74
N CYS A 26 -20.36 -2.12 -8.17
CA CYS A 26 -20.76 -0.72 -7.99
C CYS A 26 -21.22 -0.03 -9.28
N TRP A 27 -21.41 -0.80 -10.37
CA TRP A 27 -21.81 -0.29 -11.69
C TRP A 27 -23.04 0.63 -11.66
N GLY A 28 -24.05 0.32 -10.84
CA GLY A 28 -25.25 1.15 -10.72
C GLY A 28 -24.98 2.59 -10.31
N HIS A 29 -24.02 2.82 -9.43
CA HIS A 29 -23.61 4.17 -9.01
C HIS A 29 -22.93 4.94 -10.17
N PHE A 30 -22.06 4.27 -10.94
CA PHE A 30 -21.42 4.89 -12.10
C PHE A 30 -22.40 5.19 -13.23
N ALA A 31 -23.34 4.29 -13.50
CA ALA A 31 -24.41 4.51 -14.49
C ALA A 31 -25.30 5.69 -14.09
N ALA A 32 -25.72 5.77 -12.83
CA ALA A 32 -26.51 6.88 -12.31
C ALA A 32 -25.73 8.21 -12.36
N ALA A 33 -24.44 8.19 -12.01
CA ALA A 33 -23.57 9.37 -12.09
C ALA A 33 -23.44 9.85 -13.55
N LEU A 34 -23.24 8.94 -14.49
CA LEU A 34 -23.15 9.26 -15.92
C LEU A 34 -24.46 9.81 -16.48
N LEU A 35 -25.60 9.21 -16.12
CA LEU A 35 -26.91 9.72 -16.50
C LEU A 35 -27.12 11.15 -15.99
N CYS A 36 -26.85 11.40 -14.71
CA CYS A 36 -26.93 12.75 -14.13
C CYS A 36 -25.98 13.73 -14.82
N ALA A 37 -24.77 13.28 -15.21
CA ALA A 37 -23.81 14.09 -15.94
C ALA A 37 -24.33 14.46 -17.34
N CYS A 38 -24.84 13.50 -18.11
CA CYS A 38 -25.42 13.73 -19.43
C CYS A 38 -26.63 14.66 -19.35
N LEU A 39 -27.50 14.46 -18.36
CA LEU A 39 -28.67 15.33 -18.15
C LEU A 39 -28.25 16.77 -17.77
N SER A 40 -27.26 16.90 -16.88
CA SER A 40 -26.70 18.21 -16.52
C SER A 40 -26.13 18.95 -17.74
N MET A 41 -25.48 18.23 -18.67
CA MET A 41 -24.97 18.82 -19.90
C MET A 41 -26.07 19.20 -20.90
N ALA A 42 -27.09 18.35 -21.04
CA ALA A 42 -28.26 18.67 -21.87
C ALA A 42 -28.98 19.92 -21.37
N LEU A 43 -29.15 20.05 -20.02
CA LEU A 43 -29.70 21.24 -19.39
C LEU A 43 -28.82 22.49 -19.62
N ASN A 44 -27.48 22.32 -19.56
CA ASN A 44 -26.55 23.40 -19.85
C ASN A 44 -26.67 23.90 -21.30
N ALA A 45 -26.94 22.98 -22.25
CA ALA A 45 -27.14 23.33 -23.65
C ALA A 45 -28.43 24.13 -23.92
N LEU A 46 -29.39 24.13 -22.98
CA LEU A 46 -30.62 24.93 -23.12
C LEU A 46 -30.39 26.42 -22.88
N THR A 47 -29.43 26.80 -22.05
CA THR A 47 -29.18 28.23 -21.73
C THR A 47 -28.90 29.09 -22.96
N PRO A 48 -27.99 28.73 -23.92
CA PRO A 48 -27.81 29.48 -25.15
C PRO A 48 -29.05 29.48 -26.06
N GLN A 49 -29.87 28.42 -26.03
CA GLN A 49 -31.12 28.40 -26.81
C GLN A 49 -32.17 29.33 -26.22
N ILE A 50 -32.28 29.45 -24.91
CA ILE A 50 -33.16 30.42 -24.24
C ILE A 50 -32.75 31.84 -24.64
N ILE A 51 -31.45 32.14 -24.62
CA ILE A 51 -30.93 33.45 -25.06
C ILE A 51 -31.25 33.68 -26.52
N ARG A 52 -31.04 32.70 -27.40
CA ARG A 52 -31.39 32.79 -28.81
C ARG A 52 -32.85 33.14 -29.02
N ILE A 53 -33.77 32.42 -28.39
CA ILE A 53 -35.21 32.65 -28.50
C ILE A 53 -35.59 34.02 -28.00
N THR A 54 -35.01 34.46 -26.87
CA THR A 54 -35.27 35.80 -26.32
C THR A 54 -34.85 36.90 -27.29
N VAL A 55 -33.65 36.77 -27.90
CA VAL A 55 -33.15 37.80 -28.85
C VAL A 55 -33.91 37.77 -30.17
N ASP A 56 -34.13 36.55 -30.75
CA ASP A 56 -34.70 36.45 -32.10
C ASP A 56 -36.22 36.65 -32.12
N SER A 57 -36.95 36.10 -31.14
CA SER A 57 -38.40 36.00 -31.19
C SER A 57 -39.14 36.97 -30.26
N ILE A 58 -38.49 37.43 -29.17
CA ILE A 58 -39.11 38.35 -28.23
C ILE A 58 -38.69 39.80 -28.53
N LEU A 59 -37.36 40.01 -28.70
CA LEU A 59 -36.83 41.35 -29.03
C LEU A 59 -36.82 41.58 -30.56
N GLY A 60 -36.72 40.53 -31.36
CA GLY A 60 -36.79 40.53 -32.82
C GLY A 60 -38.20 40.20 -33.33
N SER A 61 -38.31 40.08 -34.68
CA SER A 61 -39.58 39.79 -35.36
C SER A 61 -39.68 38.36 -35.90
N GLU A 62 -38.68 37.50 -35.63
CA GLU A 62 -38.61 36.14 -36.12
C GLU A 62 -39.63 35.21 -35.44
N GLU A 63 -40.17 34.23 -36.18
CA GLU A 63 -41.02 33.19 -35.60
C GLU A 63 -40.23 32.24 -34.73
N ALA A 64 -40.73 31.96 -33.53
CA ALA A 64 -40.07 31.05 -32.59
C ALA A 64 -40.16 29.61 -33.08
N LYS A 65 -39.05 29.02 -33.50
CA LYS A 65 -38.92 27.58 -33.84
C LYS A 65 -38.76 26.73 -32.57
N LEU A 66 -39.84 26.64 -31.76
CA LEU A 66 -39.90 25.84 -30.54
C LEU A 66 -40.64 24.52 -30.79
N PRO A 67 -40.31 23.44 -30.00
CA PRO A 67 -41.14 22.24 -29.95
C PRO A 67 -42.60 22.59 -29.61
N ALA A 68 -43.55 21.93 -30.24
CA ALA A 68 -44.99 22.21 -30.10
C ALA A 68 -45.49 22.16 -28.61
N LEU A 69 -44.80 21.39 -27.78
CA LEU A 69 -45.10 21.27 -26.34
C LEU A 69 -44.74 22.54 -25.56
N LEU A 70 -43.66 23.22 -25.93
CA LEU A 70 -43.23 24.48 -25.31
C LEU A 70 -44.04 25.69 -25.84
N LEU A 71 -44.46 25.64 -27.12
CA LEU A 71 -45.35 26.62 -27.69
C LEU A 71 -46.73 26.69 -27.01
N ARG A 72 -47.19 25.56 -26.43
CA ARG A 72 -48.46 25.53 -25.64
C ARG A 72 -48.35 26.12 -24.27
N VAL A 73 -47.15 26.16 -23.70
CA VAL A 73 -46.93 26.67 -22.32
C VAL A 73 -46.51 28.13 -22.31
N LEU A 74 -45.87 28.62 -23.35
CA LEU A 74 -45.39 29.99 -23.49
C LEU A 74 -46.37 30.83 -24.34
N PRO A 75 -47.05 31.84 -23.75
CA PRO A 75 -47.93 32.76 -24.51
C PRO A 75 -47.08 33.75 -25.30
N LEU A 76 -46.47 33.32 -26.39
CA LEU A 76 -45.49 34.11 -27.18
C LEU A 76 -46.09 35.42 -27.75
N GLU A 77 -47.38 35.42 -28.09
CA GLU A 77 -48.06 36.65 -28.59
C GLU A 77 -48.18 37.72 -27.52
N THR A 78 -48.51 37.32 -26.28
CA THR A 78 -48.59 38.22 -25.13
C THR A 78 -47.20 38.70 -24.70
N LEU A 79 -46.17 37.81 -24.79
CA LEU A 79 -44.78 38.14 -24.45
C LEU A 79 -44.13 39.12 -25.46
N ARG A 80 -44.58 39.12 -26.71
CA ARG A 80 -44.14 40.13 -27.71
C ARG A 80 -44.67 41.52 -27.43
N GLN A 81 -45.85 41.62 -26.84
CA GLN A 81 -46.47 42.94 -26.52
C GLN A 81 -45.86 43.58 -25.28
N GLU A 82 -45.30 42.77 -24.36
CA GLU A 82 -44.69 43.27 -23.12
C GLU A 82 -43.24 42.74 -22.96
N PRO A 83 -42.23 43.39 -23.57
CA PRO A 83 -40.84 42.91 -23.58
C PRO A 83 -40.23 42.74 -22.20
N VAL A 84 -40.60 43.56 -21.22
CA VAL A 84 -40.09 43.46 -19.84
C VAL A 84 -40.61 42.21 -19.16
N THR A 85 -41.88 41.87 -19.33
CA THR A 85 -42.48 40.63 -18.81
C THR A 85 -41.82 39.39 -19.42
N ALA A 86 -41.53 39.46 -20.75
CA ALA A 86 -40.83 38.39 -21.44
C ALA A 86 -39.38 38.14 -20.93
N LEU A 87 -38.67 39.23 -20.58
CA LEU A 87 -37.32 39.10 -19.97
C LEU A 87 -37.39 38.43 -18.58
N TRP A 88 -38.40 38.70 -17.80
CA TRP A 88 -38.59 38.01 -16.50
C TRP A 88 -38.89 36.51 -16.70
N TRP A 89 -39.68 36.13 -17.71
CA TRP A 89 -39.90 34.74 -18.06
C TRP A 89 -38.63 34.05 -18.54
N ALA A 90 -37.81 34.70 -19.36
CA ALA A 90 -36.51 34.16 -19.80
C ALA A 90 -35.54 33.99 -18.63
N ALA A 91 -35.49 34.99 -17.72
CA ALA A 91 -34.69 34.90 -16.50
C ALA A 91 -35.14 33.74 -15.61
N GLY A 92 -36.47 33.59 -15.40
CA GLY A 92 -37.05 32.46 -14.66
C GLY A 92 -36.70 31.10 -15.29
N ALA A 93 -36.77 30.97 -16.63
CA ALA A 93 -36.40 29.75 -17.34
C ALA A 93 -34.91 29.42 -17.18
N VAL A 94 -34.02 30.41 -17.24
CA VAL A 94 -32.58 30.21 -16.96
C VAL A 94 -32.36 29.80 -15.52
N MET A 95 -33.07 30.39 -14.57
CA MET A 95 -32.96 30.05 -13.16
C MET A 95 -33.41 28.60 -12.88
N VAL A 96 -34.52 28.15 -13.48
CA VAL A 96 -35.02 26.77 -13.35
C VAL A 96 -34.05 25.79 -13.96
N THR A 97 -33.52 26.05 -15.18
CA THR A 97 -32.52 25.20 -15.78
C THR A 97 -31.23 25.13 -14.97
N ALA A 98 -30.79 26.24 -14.37
CA ALA A 98 -29.62 26.26 -13.49
C ALA A 98 -29.86 25.47 -12.20
N LEU A 99 -31.04 25.54 -11.60
CA LEU A 99 -31.43 24.74 -10.41
C LEU A 99 -31.44 23.26 -10.73
N LEU A 100 -32.10 22.84 -11.81
CA LEU A 100 -32.12 21.45 -12.25
C LEU A 100 -30.73 20.92 -12.56
N ARG A 101 -29.90 21.73 -13.22
CA ARG A 101 -28.49 21.42 -13.47
C ARG A 101 -27.71 21.23 -12.16
N GLY A 102 -27.95 22.10 -11.19
CA GLY A 102 -27.35 22.01 -9.83
C GLY A 102 -27.71 20.69 -9.15
N LEU A 103 -29.00 20.29 -9.18
CA LEU A 103 -29.49 19.03 -8.65
C LEU A 103 -28.84 17.82 -9.36
N CYS A 104 -28.80 17.85 -10.69
CA CYS A 104 -28.11 16.80 -11.47
C CYS A 104 -26.61 16.73 -11.14
N SER A 105 -25.94 17.86 -11.02
CA SER A 105 -24.51 17.90 -10.65
C SER A 105 -24.27 17.39 -9.24
N PHE A 106 -25.15 17.69 -8.29
CA PHE A 106 -25.11 17.11 -6.95
C PHE A 106 -25.30 15.58 -6.99
N GLY A 107 -26.33 15.10 -7.71
CA GLY A 107 -26.59 13.66 -7.89
C GLY A 107 -25.39 12.95 -8.53
N GLN A 108 -24.80 13.54 -9.57
CA GLN A 108 -23.59 13.02 -10.21
C GLN A 108 -22.45 12.85 -9.20
N ARG A 109 -22.11 13.89 -8.44
CA ARG A 109 -21.00 13.86 -7.47
C ARG A 109 -21.28 12.88 -6.33
N ALA A 110 -22.49 12.85 -5.81
CA ALA A 110 -22.88 11.96 -4.73
C ALA A 110 -22.80 10.47 -5.14
N GLN A 111 -23.30 10.15 -6.34
CA GLN A 111 -23.24 8.77 -6.85
C GLN A 111 -21.80 8.36 -7.23
N LEU A 112 -21.05 9.26 -7.85
CA LEU A 112 -19.66 9.01 -8.20
C LEU A 112 -18.80 8.78 -6.94
N SER A 113 -18.99 9.56 -5.88
CA SER A 113 -18.30 9.38 -4.60
C SER A 113 -18.60 8.01 -3.99
N ARG A 114 -19.90 7.63 -3.92
CA ARG A 114 -20.30 6.32 -3.38
C ARG A 114 -19.73 5.15 -4.19
N GLY A 115 -19.80 5.24 -5.51
CA GLY A 115 -19.25 4.22 -6.40
C GLY A 115 -17.73 4.12 -6.29
N SER A 116 -17.04 5.26 -6.21
CA SER A 116 -15.59 5.35 -6.06
C SER A 116 -15.10 4.71 -4.75
N GLU A 117 -15.74 5.03 -3.62
CA GLU A 117 -15.35 4.44 -2.33
C GLU A 117 -15.65 2.95 -2.27
N ALA A 118 -16.77 2.49 -2.84
CA ALA A 118 -17.07 1.06 -2.94
C ALA A 118 -16.02 0.31 -3.80
N TYR A 119 -15.61 0.90 -4.93
CA TYR A 119 -14.56 0.37 -5.80
C TYR A 119 -13.22 0.23 -5.04
N VAL A 120 -12.78 1.31 -4.38
CA VAL A 120 -11.51 1.35 -3.64
C VAL A 120 -11.53 0.38 -2.47
N LYS A 121 -12.65 0.33 -1.74
CA LYS A 121 -12.80 -0.62 -0.61
C LYS A 121 -12.61 -2.05 -1.09
N GLY A 122 -13.32 -2.47 -2.15
CA GLY A 122 -13.17 -3.83 -2.69
C GLY A 122 -11.73 -4.15 -3.11
N LEU A 123 -11.05 -3.21 -3.78
CA LEU A 123 -9.67 -3.39 -4.20
C LEU A 123 -8.71 -3.48 -3.01
N ARG A 124 -8.86 -2.62 -1.99
CA ARG A 124 -8.03 -2.63 -0.77
C ARG A 124 -8.26 -3.87 0.09
N ASP A 125 -9.50 -4.29 0.23
CA ASP A 125 -9.87 -5.51 0.99
C ASP A 125 -9.19 -6.74 0.38
N ASP A 126 -9.25 -6.90 -0.96
CA ASP A 126 -8.62 -8.01 -1.65
C ASP A 126 -7.08 -7.93 -1.61
N LEU A 127 -6.50 -6.73 -1.78
CA LEU A 127 -5.05 -6.54 -1.65
C LEU A 127 -4.57 -6.92 -0.25
N TYR A 128 -5.24 -6.41 0.79
CA TYR A 128 -4.85 -6.69 2.17
C TYR A 128 -4.96 -8.18 2.48
N ARG A 129 -6.09 -8.81 2.11
CA ARG A 129 -6.27 -10.25 2.25
C ARG A 129 -5.14 -11.01 1.55
N ARG A 130 -4.86 -10.66 0.29
CA ARG A 130 -3.82 -11.33 -0.51
C ARG A 130 -2.46 -11.25 0.16
N ILE A 131 -2.07 -10.05 0.61
CA ILE A 131 -0.78 -9.82 1.28
C ILE A 131 -0.63 -10.70 2.52
N GLN A 132 -1.69 -10.92 3.31
CA GLN A 132 -1.63 -11.77 4.51
C GLN A 132 -1.34 -13.25 4.18
N TYR A 133 -1.68 -13.72 2.98
CA TYR A 133 -1.49 -15.11 2.56
C TYR A 133 -0.32 -15.32 1.60
N LEU A 134 0.48 -14.28 1.31
CA LEU A 134 1.69 -14.41 0.51
C LEU A 134 2.80 -15.12 1.31
N PRO A 135 3.65 -15.92 0.64
CA PRO A 135 4.77 -16.60 1.29
C PRO A 135 5.74 -15.65 2.01
N PHE A 136 6.31 -16.12 3.10
CA PHE A 136 7.33 -15.34 3.85
C PHE A 136 8.50 -14.90 2.97
N ALA A 137 8.95 -15.75 2.04
CA ALA A 137 9.96 -15.42 1.05
C ALA A 137 9.60 -14.19 0.21
N TRP A 138 8.33 -14.03 -0.16
CA TRP A 138 7.84 -12.86 -0.89
C TRP A 138 7.99 -11.59 -0.06
N HIS A 139 7.62 -11.63 1.23
CA HIS A 139 7.76 -10.49 2.15
C HIS A 139 9.21 -10.07 2.36
N LYS A 140 10.13 -11.04 2.44
CA LYS A 140 11.57 -10.75 2.54
C LYS A 140 12.13 -10.05 1.31
N GLN A 141 11.60 -10.36 0.13
CA GLN A 141 12.02 -9.74 -1.12
C GLN A 141 11.42 -8.35 -1.36
N HIS A 142 10.35 -7.99 -0.64
CA HIS A 142 9.62 -6.74 -0.85
C HIS A 142 9.65 -5.87 0.42
N PRO A 143 10.28 -4.67 0.38
CA PRO A 143 10.26 -3.75 1.51
C PRO A 143 8.83 -3.35 1.89
N THR A 144 8.55 -3.29 3.19
CA THR A 144 7.21 -2.92 3.71
C THR A 144 6.73 -1.58 3.17
N GLY A 145 7.62 -0.59 2.99
CA GLY A 145 7.28 0.71 2.42
C GLY A 145 6.76 0.63 0.99
N ASP A 146 7.32 -0.27 0.15
CA ASP A 146 6.85 -0.49 -1.23
C ASP A 146 5.44 -1.14 -1.23
N ILE A 147 5.21 -2.08 -0.32
CA ILE A 147 3.88 -2.72 -0.14
C ILE A 147 2.83 -1.68 0.27
N ILE A 148 3.15 -0.83 1.26
CA ILE A 148 2.28 0.24 1.72
C ILE A 148 1.98 1.22 0.58
N GLN A 149 2.98 1.64 -0.19
CA GLN A 149 2.81 2.52 -1.35
C GLN A 149 1.85 1.94 -2.37
N ARG A 150 1.94 0.63 -2.66
CA ARG A 150 1.03 -0.06 -3.59
C ARG A 150 -0.40 -0.11 -3.07
N CYS A 151 -0.61 -0.31 -1.77
CA CYS A 151 -1.93 -0.33 -1.14
C CYS A 151 -2.56 1.06 -0.96
N THR A 152 -1.77 2.13 -0.99
CA THR A 152 -2.22 3.51 -0.81
C THR A 152 -2.16 4.30 -2.11
N SER A 153 -0.97 4.81 -2.46
CA SER A 153 -0.78 5.72 -3.60
C SER A 153 -1.15 5.10 -4.93
N ASP A 154 -0.74 3.85 -5.21
CA ASP A 154 -1.08 3.21 -6.49
C ASP A 154 -2.59 2.95 -6.62
N VAL A 155 -3.26 2.56 -5.52
CA VAL A 155 -4.72 2.44 -5.49
C VAL A 155 -5.40 3.78 -5.73
N ASP A 156 -4.89 4.89 -5.17
CA ASP A 156 -5.45 6.22 -5.38
C ASP A 156 -5.24 6.73 -6.82
N VAL A 157 -4.13 6.39 -7.46
CA VAL A 157 -3.90 6.66 -8.90
C VAL A 157 -4.91 5.90 -9.76
N ILE A 158 -5.13 4.61 -9.47
CA ILE A 158 -6.14 3.79 -10.17
C ILE A 158 -7.54 4.36 -9.95
N ARG A 159 -7.90 4.72 -8.71
CA ARG A 159 -9.17 5.36 -8.36
C ARG A 159 -9.39 6.62 -9.19
N THR A 160 -8.41 7.52 -9.19
CA THR A 160 -8.51 8.80 -9.90
C THR A 160 -8.72 8.58 -11.39
N PHE A 161 -8.03 7.63 -11.98
CA PHE A 161 -8.20 7.29 -13.39
C PHE A 161 -9.58 6.69 -13.68
N VAL A 162 -9.95 5.62 -12.97
CA VAL A 162 -11.20 4.87 -13.26
C VAL A 162 -12.44 5.68 -12.89
N CYS A 163 -12.44 6.28 -11.70
CA CYS A 163 -13.63 6.92 -11.16
C CYS A 163 -13.83 8.34 -11.65
N ASN A 164 -12.76 9.10 -11.88
CA ASN A 164 -12.88 10.50 -12.31
C ASN A 164 -12.61 10.67 -13.80
N GLN A 165 -11.45 10.21 -14.28
CA GLN A 165 -11.00 10.55 -15.64
C GLN A 165 -11.76 9.77 -16.72
N LEU A 166 -12.04 8.47 -16.51
CA LEU A 166 -12.80 7.68 -17.48
C LEU A 166 -14.23 8.23 -17.62
N VAL A 167 -14.87 8.61 -16.50
CA VAL A 167 -16.18 9.26 -16.49
C VAL A 167 -16.12 10.61 -17.20
N GLU A 168 -15.06 11.41 -16.97
CA GLU A 168 -14.86 12.71 -17.63
C GLU A 168 -14.67 12.56 -19.14
N VAL A 169 -13.99 11.51 -19.61
CA VAL A 169 -13.87 11.22 -21.05
C VAL A 169 -15.24 10.98 -21.68
N VAL A 170 -16.03 10.08 -21.08
CA VAL A 170 -17.38 9.77 -21.60
C VAL A 170 -18.25 11.02 -21.59
N ARG A 171 -18.21 11.82 -20.54
CA ARG A 171 -18.89 13.09 -20.41
C ARG A 171 -18.48 14.07 -21.52
N THR A 172 -17.17 14.22 -21.75
CA THR A 172 -16.61 15.14 -22.76
C THR A 172 -16.99 14.71 -24.17
N VAL A 173 -16.92 13.42 -24.48
CA VAL A 173 -17.35 12.89 -25.78
C VAL A 173 -18.84 13.16 -26.01
N PHE A 174 -19.69 12.91 -25.02
CA PHE A 174 -21.12 13.23 -25.09
C PHE A 174 -21.37 14.73 -25.34
N LEU A 175 -20.65 15.60 -24.61
CA LEU A 175 -20.75 17.06 -24.78
C LEU A 175 -20.36 17.48 -26.20
N ILE A 176 -19.23 16.99 -26.72
CA ILE A 176 -18.77 17.32 -28.09
C ILE A 176 -19.82 16.90 -29.13
N ILE A 177 -20.34 15.67 -29.01
CA ILE A 177 -21.38 15.18 -29.94
C ILE A 177 -22.64 16.04 -29.86
N LEU A 178 -23.13 16.32 -28.66
CA LEU A 178 -24.33 17.10 -28.41
C LEU A 178 -24.19 18.53 -28.96
N TYR A 179 -23.10 19.22 -28.63
CA TYR A 179 -22.90 20.62 -29.05
C TYR A 179 -22.65 20.72 -30.55
N LEU A 180 -21.86 19.83 -31.14
CA LEU A 180 -21.69 19.79 -32.59
C LEU A 180 -23.02 19.50 -33.32
N TRP A 181 -23.82 18.56 -32.79
CA TRP A 181 -25.14 18.29 -33.37
C TRP A 181 -26.04 19.53 -33.37
N ILE A 182 -26.07 20.29 -32.26
CA ILE A 182 -26.84 21.55 -32.18
C ILE A 182 -26.27 22.58 -33.15
N MET A 183 -24.95 22.77 -33.20
CA MET A 183 -24.27 23.74 -34.05
C MET A 183 -24.49 23.44 -35.52
N PHE A 184 -24.41 22.17 -35.97
CA PHE A 184 -24.70 21.77 -37.34
C PHE A 184 -26.15 22.06 -37.76
N ARG A 185 -27.10 21.99 -36.82
CA ARG A 185 -28.50 22.40 -37.06
C ARG A 185 -28.69 23.90 -37.19
N MET A 186 -27.74 24.69 -36.68
CA MET A 186 -27.79 26.16 -36.74
C MET A 186 -27.13 26.69 -38.00
N ASN A 187 -25.87 26.32 -38.25
CA ASN A 187 -25.15 26.72 -39.47
C ASN A 187 -24.04 25.72 -39.79
N VAL A 188 -24.11 25.10 -40.96
CA VAL A 188 -23.15 24.05 -41.37
C VAL A 188 -21.74 24.62 -41.61
N LYS A 189 -21.62 25.79 -42.24
CA LYS A 189 -20.31 26.38 -42.58
C LYS A 189 -19.52 26.72 -41.30
N LEU A 190 -20.16 27.40 -40.35
CA LEU A 190 -19.54 27.76 -39.08
C LEU A 190 -19.18 26.50 -38.26
N SER A 191 -20.03 25.46 -38.29
CA SER A 191 -19.77 24.19 -37.60
C SER A 191 -18.57 23.45 -38.18
N LEU A 192 -18.34 23.49 -39.49
CA LEU A 192 -17.14 22.93 -40.11
C LEU A 192 -15.87 23.67 -39.69
N ILE A 193 -15.94 25.01 -39.60
CA ILE A 193 -14.84 25.82 -39.06
C ILE A 193 -14.53 25.41 -37.61
N ALA A 194 -15.53 25.33 -36.72
CA ALA A 194 -15.35 24.91 -35.34
C ALA A 194 -14.77 23.49 -35.24
N LEU A 195 -15.27 22.55 -36.05
CA LEU A 195 -14.80 21.18 -36.14
C LEU A 195 -13.32 21.08 -36.54
N ALA A 196 -12.87 21.95 -37.49
CA ALA A 196 -11.48 21.96 -37.94
C ALA A 196 -10.49 22.38 -36.82
N PHE A 197 -10.92 23.19 -35.85
CA PHE A 197 -10.08 23.57 -34.72
C PHE A 197 -9.96 22.48 -33.68
N ILE A 198 -10.93 21.57 -33.53
CA ILE A 198 -10.89 20.49 -32.52
C ILE A 198 -9.62 19.63 -32.64
N PRO A 199 -9.26 19.07 -33.79
CA PRO A 199 -8.03 18.27 -33.91
C PRO A 199 -6.77 19.13 -33.73
N ILE A 200 -6.74 20.40 -34.08
CA ILE A 200 -5.60 21.30 -33.88
C ILE A 200 -5.35 21.50 -32.38
N VAL A 201 -6.40 21.82 -31.63
CA VAL A 201 -6.33 21.97 -30.16
C VAL A 201 -5.95 20.65 -29.49
N GLY A 202 -6.54 19.54 -29.93
CA GLY A 202 -6.23 18.21 -29.41
C GLY A 202 -4.78 17.80 -29.66
N LEU A 203 -4.27 18.01 -30.87
CA LEU A 203 -2.88 17.68 -31.23
C LEU A 203 -1.88 18.54 -30.44
N SER A 204 -2.13 19.87 -30.37
CA SER A 204 -1.28 20.78 -29.60
C SER A 204 -1.22 20.34 -28.13
N SER A 205 -2.37 20.04 -27.51
CA SER A 205 -2.46 19.54 -26.15
C SER A 205 -1.68 18.23 -25.96
N GLY A 206 -1.83 17.26 -26.87
CA GLY A 206 -1.12 15.99 -26.83
C GLY A 206 0.42 16.12 -26.88
N VAL A 207 0.92 17.01 -27.74
CA VAL A 207 2.37 17.29 -27.87
C VAL A 207 2.91 17.91 -26.57
N PHE A 208 2.22 18.93 -26.04
CA PHE A 208 2.63 19.57 -24.79
C PHE A 208 2.57 18.61 -23.60
N TYR A 209 1.51 17.80 -23.49
CA TYR A 209 1.39 16.83 -22.38
C TYR A 209 2.50 15.79 -22.35
N ARG A 210 2.97 15.30 -23.51
CA ARG A 210 4.14 14.41 -23.57
C ARG A 210 5.39 15.07 -23.01
N LYS A 211 5.65 16.33 -23.39
CA LYS A 211 6.80 17.10 -22.90
C LYS A 211 6.68 17.39 -21.40
N ILE A 212 5.50 17.83 -20.95
CA ILE A 212 5.21 18.11 -19.53
C ILE A 212 5.39 16.84 -18.68
N SER A 213 4.84 15.71 -19.12
CA SER A 213 4.94 14.44 -18.39
C SER A 213 6.39 13.98 -18.21
N SER A 214 7.23 14.11 -19.26
CA SER A 214 8.65 13.76 -19.17
C SER A 214 9.40 14.67 -18.18
N ARG A 215 9.15 15.99 -18.23
CA ARG A 215 9.79 16.94 -17.32
C ARG A 215 9.30 16.83 -15.88
N PHE A 216 8.01 16.53 -15.71
CA PHE A 216 7.42 16.25 -14.40
C PHE A 216 8.09 15.04 -13.75
N LYS A 217 8.32 13.95 -14.50
CA LYS A 217 9.02 12.77 -13.99
C LYS A 217 10.42 13.11 -13.46
N THR A 218 11.19 13.92 -14.21
CA THR A 218 12.54 14.35 -13.77
C THR A 218 12.47 15.22 -12.50
N ALA A 219 11.44 16.07 -12.36
CA ALA A 219 11.26 16.89 -11.17
C ALA A 219 10.83 16.04 -9.95
N ASP A 220 9.97 15.05 -10.16
CA ASP A 220 9.51 14.07 -9.15
C ASP A 220 10.67 13.21 -8.63
N GLU A 221 11.57 12.75 -9.52
CA GLU A 221 12.81 12.05 -9.14
C GLU A 221 13.71 12.92 -8.26
N ALA A 222 13.86 14.22 -8.59
CA ALA A 222 14.63 15.16 -7.79
C ALA A 222 13.97 15.47 -6.44
N GLU A 223 12.62 15.48 -6.35
CA GLU A 223 11.88 15.58 -5.10
C GLU A 223 12.17 14.39 -4.19
N GLY A 224 12.20 13.19 -4.77
CA GLY A 224 12.60 11.97 -4.06
C GLY A 224 14.01 12.07 -3.48
N GLU A 225 14.98 12.63 -4.23
CA GLU A 225 16.34 12.83 -3.73
C GLU A 225 16.40 13.82 -2.55
N VAL A 226 15.61 14.91 -2.58
CA VAL A 226 15.51 15.89 -1.48
C VAL A 226 14.89 15.25 -0.26
N THR A 227 13.77 14.53 -0.44
CA THR A 227 13.04 13.85 0.63
C THR A 227 13.91 12.78 1.31
N THR A 228 14.62 11.97 0.53
CA THR A 228 15.55 10.96 1.05
C THR A 228 16.66 11.61 1.87
N CYS A 229 17.27 12.71 1.37
CA CYS A 229 18.29 13.46 2.10
C CYS A 229 17.75 13.99 3.44
N ALA A 230 16.55 14.57 3.46
CA ALA A 230 15.91 15.03 4.68
C ALA A 230 15.63 13.89 5.67
N GLN A 231 15.10 12.77 5.19
CA GLN A 231 14.79 11.60 6.01
C GLN A 231 16.04 10.98 6.62
N GLU A 232 17.13 10.82 5.83
CA GLU A 232 18.42 10.33 6.32
C GLU A 232 18.94 11.23 7.46
N ASN A 233 18.94 12.55 7.25
CA ASN A 233 19.41 13.51 8.22
C ASN A 233 18.59 13.53 9.52
N LEU A 234 17.26 13.48 9.41
CA LEU A 234 16.38 13.43 10.58
C LEU A 234 16.55 12.13 11.37
N THR A 235 16.72 11.01 10.68
CA THR A 235 16.96 9.71 11.31
C THR A 235 18.33 9.67 12.00
N ALA A 236 19.34 10.21 11.35
CA ALA A 236 20.73 10.23 11.82
C ALA A 236 21.12 11.52 12.58
N VAL A 237 20.18 12.34 13.02
CA VAL A 237 20.46 13.66 13.62
C VAL A 237 21.43 13.59 14.80
N ARG A 238 21.38 12.52 15.60
CA ARG A 238 22.33 12.31 16.72
C ARG A 238 23.76 12.12 16.21
N VAL A 239 23.94 11.43 15.09
CA VAL A 239 25.24 11.20 14.45
C VAL A 239 25.77 12.51 13.88
N VAL A 240 24.93 13.24 13.12
CA VAL A 240 25.31 14.55 12.55
C VAL A 240 25.79 15.50 13.66
N ARG A 241 25.01 15.57 14.77
CA ARG A 241 25.36 16.37 15.96
C ARG A 241 26.63 15.91 16.66
N ALA A 242 26.79 14.59 16.84
CA ALA A 242 27.97 14.04 17.50
C ALA A 242 29.27 14.33 16.75
N PHE A 243 29.21 14.46 15.43
CA PHE A 243 30.38 14.75 14.58
C PHE A 243 30.49 16.22 14.15
N GLY A 244 29.57 17.11 14.58
CA GLY A 244 29.57 18.54 14.20
C GLY A 244 29.48 18.78 12.70
N ARG A 245 28.69 17.96 11.99
CA ARG A 245 28.60 18.00 10.52
C ARG A 245 27.34 18.68 9.99
N GLU A 246 26.70 19.51 10.80
CA GLU A 246 25.46 20.21 10.46
C GLU A 246 25.61 21.03 9.18
N LYS A 247 26.71 21.80 9.06
CA LYS A 247 26.95 22.65 7.87
C LYS A 247 27.13 21.83 6.60
N TYR A 248 27.79 20.69 6.68
CA TYR A 248 27.97 19.80 5.54
C TYR A 248 26.63 19.24 5.04
N GLU A 249 25.77 18.82 5.97
CA GLU A 249 24.45 18.28 5.59
C GLU A 249 23.50 19.37 5.12
N GLU A 250 23.60 20.60 5.65
CA GLU A 250 22.87 21.77 5.17
C GLU A 250 23.24 22.09 3.71
N ASP A 251 24.53 22.15 3.40
CA ASP A 251 25.02 22.45 2.04
C ASP A 251 24.62 21.35 1.05
N LYS A 252 24.69 20.08 1.47
CA LYS A 252 24.22 18.92 0.68
C LYS A 252 22.72 18.99 0.37
N PHE A 253 21.90 19.33 1.37
CA PHE A 253 20.46 19.52 1.21
C PHE A 253 20.15 20.70 0.30
N GLN A 254 20.84 21.84 0.50
CA GLN A 254 20.68 23.04 -0.31
C GLN A 254 20.96 22.77 -1.79
N ALA A 255 22.05 22.08 -2.12
CA ALA A 255 22.40 21.74 -3.50
C ALA A 255 21.29 20.90 -4.19
N LYS A 256 20.72 19.92 -3.49
CA LYS A 256 19.59 19.11 -4.01
C LYS A 256 18.32 19.94 -4.14
N SER A 257 18.02 20.79 -3.17
CA SER A 257 16.85 21.68 -3.16
C SER A 257 16.91 22.71 -4.30
N GLU A 258 18.08 23.29 -4.57
CA GLU A 258 18.28 24.21 -5.69
C GLU A 258 18.08 23.51 -7.05
N ARG A 259 18.60 22.29 -7.20
CA ARG A 259 18.35 21.47 -8.42
C ARG A 259 16.85 21.20 -8.61
N TYR A 260 16.15 20.80 -7.56
CA TYR A 260 14.71 20.57 -7.56
C TYR A 260 13.94 21.84 -7.94
N ALA A 261 14.24 22.97 -7.29
CA ALA A 261 13.64 24.27 -7.60
C ALA A 261 13.87 24.69 -9.06
N GLY A 262 15.07 24.49 -9.58
CA GLY A 262 15.41 24.76 -10.99
C GLY A 262 14.56 23.94 -11.98
N LEU A 263 14.35 22.66 -11.69
CA LEU A 263 13.49 21.78 -12.49
C LEU A 263 12.03 22.23 -12.46
N TRP A 264 11.51 22.63 -11.30
CA TRP A 264 10.14 23.15 -11.18
C TRP A 264 9.95 24.48 -11.90
N ILE A 265 10.94 25.38 -11.82
CA ILE A 265 10.92 26.65 -12.58
C ILE A 265 10.86 26.35 -14.10
N HIS A 266 11.65 25.38 -14.55
CA HIS A 266 11.64 24.97 -15.97
C HIS A 266 10.30 24.37 -16.40
N LEU A 267 9.72 23.51 -15.55
CA LEU A 267 8.39 22.95 -15.76
C LEU A 267 7.33 24.05 -15.75
N GLY A 268 7.40 25.00 -14.82
CA GLY A 268 6.51 26.17 -14.74
C GLY A 268 6.53 27.03 -16.01
N LYS A 269 7.73 27.29 -16.57
CA LYS A 269 7.87 27.97 -17.87
C LYS A 269 7.18 27.20 -19.01
N LEU A 270 7.37 25.88 -19.08
CA LEU A 270 6.71 25.03 -20.07
C LEU A 270 5.19 25.06 -19.94
N LEU A 271 4.67 24.99 -18.70
CA LEU A 271 3.26 25.10 -18.40
C LEU A 271 2.71 26.48 -18.81
N SER A 272 3.45 27.56 -18.52
CA SER A 272 3.05 28.92 -18.92
C SER A 272 2.92 29.06 -20.45
N VAL A 273 3.87 28.51 -21.19
CA VAL A 273 3.81 28.49 -22.67
C VAL A 273 2.60 27.67 -23.16
N TYR A 274 2.33 26.52 -22.55
CA TYR A 274 1.16 25.69 -22.86
C TYR A 274 -0.16 26.45 -22.63
N TRP A 275 -0.30 27.08 -21.48
CA TRP A 275 -1.52 27.83 -21.17
C TRP A 275 -1.69 29.04 -22.09
N ALA A 276 -0.63 29.83 -22.31
CA ALA A 276 -0.65 30.99 -23.18
C ALA A 276 -0.97 30.62 -24.64
N SER A 277 -0.28 29.61 -25.18
CA SER A 277 -0.52 29.15 -26.58
C SER A 277 -1.91 28.56 -26.77
N GLY A 278 -2.40 27.79 -25.77
CA GLY A 278 -3.74 27.23 -25.82
C GLY A 278 -4.83 28.31 -25.71
N THR A 279 -4.63 29.36 -24.92
CA THR A 279 -5.55 30.50 -24.85
C THR A 279 -5.54 31.29 -26.15
N LEU A 280 -4.35 31.56 -26.71
CA LEU A 280 -4.21 32.23 -27.99
C LEU A 280 -4.96 31.48 -29.11
N LEU A 281 -4.80 30.15 -29.16
CA LEU A 281 -5.47 29.31 -30.17
C LEU A 281 -6.99 29.34 -30.01
N THR A 282 -7.50 29.34 -28.77
CA THR A 282 -8.93 29.46 -28.46
C THR A 282 -9.46 30.85 -28.86
N CYS A 283 -8.74 31.93 -28.55
CA CYS A 283 -9.10 33.28 -28.94
C CYS A 283 -9.13 33.44 -30.47
N LEU A 284 -8.14 32.85 -31.18
CA LEU A 284 -8.11 32.84 -32.64
C LEU A 284 -9.31 32.09 -33.23
N GLN A 285 -9.67 30.93 -32.66
CA GLN A 285 -10.87 30.18 -33.04
C GLN A 285 -12.14 31.04 -32.89
N VAL A 286 -12.32 31.64 -31.72
CA VAL A 286 -13.49 32.51 -31.43
C VAL A 286 -13.51 33.70 -32.37
N MET A 287 -12.38 34.36 -32.64
CA MET A 287 -12.26 35.47 -33.58
C MET A 287 -12.69 35.07 -34.98
N VAL A 288 -12.19 33.93 -35.53
CA VAL A 288 -12.55 33.42 -36.83
C VAL A 288 -14.06 33.14 -36.93
N ILE A 289 -14.63 32.53 -35.87
CA ILE A 289 -16.08 32.25 -35.81
C ILE A 289 -16.90 33.53 -35.71
N ILE A 290 -16.44 34.54 -35.00
CA ILE A 290 -17.13 35.84 -34.93
C ILE A 290 -17.13 36.52 -36.30
N LEU A 291 -15.98 36.61 -36.97
CA LEU A 291 -15.87 37.22 -38.28
C LEU A 291 -16.73 36.50 -39.33
N ALA A 292 -16.65 35.17 -39.39
CA ALA A 292 -17.47 34.36 -40.29
C ALA A 292 -18.96 34.41 -39.91
N GLY A 293 -19.29 34.45 -38.62
CA GLY A 293 -20.68 34.57 -38.12
C GLY A 293 -21.32 35.93 -38.43
N ILE A 294 -20.56 37.03 -38.33
CA ILE A 294 -21.01 38.35 -38.76
C ILE A 294 -21.30 38.34 -40.27
N HIS A 295 -20.42 37.76 -41.07
CA HIS A 295 -20.64 37.65 -42.52
C HIS A 295 -21.93 36.88 -42.85
N GLU A 296 -22.14 35.70 -42.23
CA GLU A 296 -23.37 34.90 -42.42
C GLU A 296 -24.63 35.63 -41.90
N SER A 297 -24.51 36.40 -40.81
CA SER A 297 -25.64 37.19 -40.28
C SER A 297 -25.99 38.36 -41.16
N VAL A 298 -25.01 39.11 -41.69
CA VAL A 298 -25.24 40.21 -42.67
C VAL A 298 -25.83 39.68 -43.99
N ALA A 299 -25.40 38.48 -44.42
CA ALA A 299 -25.96 37.78 -45.55
C ALA A 299 -27.39 37.23 -45.35
N GLY A 300 -27.98 37.40 -44.17
CA GLY A 300 -29.31 36.89 -43.80
C GLY A 300 -29.40 35.38 -43.62
N ALA A 301 -28.27 34.68 -43.62
CA ALA A 301 -28.22 33.21 -43.43
C ALA A 301 -28.32 32.78 -41.97
N MET A 302 -28.19 33.72 -41.00
CA MET A 302 -28.22 33.47 -39.57
C MET A 302 -28.79 34.65 -38.80
N THR A 303 -29.64 34.38 -37.80
CA THR A 303 -30.18 35.42 -36.92
C THR A 303 -29.14 35.84 -35.86
N LEU A 304 -29.31 37.04 -35.27
CA LEU A 304 -28.41 37.55 -34.26
C LEU A 304 -28.38 36.65 -32.99
N GLY A 305 -29.56 36.17 -32.57
CA GLY A 305 -29.63 35.26 -31.40
C GLY A 305 -28.99 33.90 -31.67
N ALA A 306 -29.14 33.38 -32.93
CA ALA A 306 -28.43 32.17 -33.34
C ALA A 306 -26.91 32.37 -33.35
N PHE A 307 -26.42 33.52 -33.79
CA PHE A 307 -24.99 33.85 -33.72
C PHE A 307 -24.44 33.87 -32.29
N VAL A 308 -25.13 34.57 -31.39
CA VAL A 308 -24.72 34.60 -29.95
C VAL A 308 -24.72 33.20 -29.32
N ALA A 309 -25.75 32.40 -29.60
CA ALA A 309 -25.80 31.03 -29.09
C ALA A 309 -24.69 30.16 -29.70
N PHE A 310 -24.36 30.33 -30.98
CA PHE A 310 -23.28 29.60 -31.64
C PHE A 310 -21.91 29.90 -31.03
N VAL A 311 -21.59 31.17 -30.75
CA VAL A 311 -20.35 31.57 -30.06
C VAL A 311 -20.29 30.97 -28.66
N SER A 312 -21.40 30.97 -27.92
CA SER A 312 -21.47 30.36 -26.57
C SER A 312 -21.20 28.83 -26.57
N TYR A 313 -21.75 28.10 -27.56
CA TYR A 313 -21.46 26.67 -27.74
C TYR A 313 -19.99 26.42 -28.09
N ASN A 314 -19.43 27.22 -28.99
CA ASN A 314 -18.04 27.08 -29.39
C ASN A 314 -17.08 27.33 -28.21
N GLU A 315 -17.32 28.36 -27.42
CA GLU A 315 -16.53 28.65 -26.23
C GLU A 315 -16.60 27.52 -25.21
N SER A 316 -17.79 26.94 -25.00
CA SER A 316 -18.01 25.82 -24.10
C SER A 316 -17.30 24.51 -24.51
N LEU A 317 -16.93 24.35 -25.81
CA LEU A 317 -16.16 23.20 -26.30
C LEU A 317 -14.65 23.32 -26.06
N ALA A 318 -14.12 24.53 -25.92
CA ALA A 318 -12.67 24.76 -25.88
C ALA A 318 -11.98 24.05 -24.70
N TRP A 319 -12.51 24.19 -23.48
CA TRP A 319 -11.92 23.60 -22.28
C TRP A 319 -11.98 22.06 -22.27
N PRO A 320 -13.12 21.39 -22.51
CA PRO A 320 -13.22 19.93 -22.52
C PRO A 320 -12.28 19.26 -23.54
N VAL A 321 -12.14 19.83 -24.73
CA VAL A 321 -11.23 19.31 -25.76
C VAL A 321 -9.78 19.39 -25.31
N ARG A 322 -9.38 20.49 -24.67
CA ARG A 322 -8.02 20.64 -24.11
C ARG A 322 -7.75 19.66 -22.98
N SER A 323 -8.73 19.36 -22.14
CA SER A 323 -8.56 18.44 -21.00
C SER A 323 -8.31 16.99 -21.40
N LEU A 324 -8.77 16.55 -22.59
CA LEU A 324 -8.55 15.18 -23.08
C LEU A 324 -7.07 14.82 -23.21
N GLY A 325 -6.21 15.79 -23.54
CA GLY A 325 -4.76 15.57 -23.61
C GLY A 325 -4.16 15.11 -22.28
N ARG A 326 -4.67 15.61 -21.14
CA ARG A 326 -4.22 15.22 -19.79
C ARG A 326 -4.57 13.76 -19.49
N VAL A 327 -5.74 13.31 -19.89
CA VAL A 327 -6.21 11.95 -19.64
C VAL A 327 -5.27 10.89 -20.22
N LEU A 328 -4.68 11.14 -21.39
CA LEU A 328 -3.71 10.23 -22.02
C LEU A 328 -2.45 10.05 -21.15
N SER A 329 -1.96 11.13 -20.51
CA SER A 329 -0.82 11.04 -19.59
C SER A 329 -1.16 10.26 -18.34
N ASP A 330 -2.32 10.55 -17.76
CA ASP A 330 -2.77 9.91 -16.51
C ASP A 330 -3.12 8.42 -16.73
N MET A 331 -3.58 8.05 -17.93
CA MET A 331 -3.78 6.65 -18.33
C MET A 331 -2.47 5.85 -18.29
N SER A 332 -1.37 6.45 -18.69
CA SER A 332 -0.05 5.80 -18.62
C SER A 332 0.37 5.55 -17.18
N LYS A 333 0.17 6.54 -16.28
CA LYS A 333 0.47 6.39 -14.84
C LYS A 333 -0.41 5.31 -14.20
N ALA A 334 -1.71 5.37 -14.46
CA ALA A 334 -2.65 4.36 -13.97
C ALA A 334 -2.29 2.95 -14.48
N GLY A 335 -1.82 2.84 -15.73
CA GLY A 335 -1.33 1.58 -16.29
C GLY A 335 -0.17 0.97 -15.52
N VAL A 336 0.79 1.79 -15.04
CA VAL A 336 1.91 1.33 -14.20
C VAL A 336 1.43 0.92 -12.81
N SER A 337 0.55 1.72 -12.20
CA SER A 337 -0.04 1.38 -10.89
C SER A 337 -0.86 0.08 -10.95
N MET A 338 -1.61 -0.14 -12.06
CA MET A 338 -2.31 -1.41 -12.30
C MET A 338 -1.36 -2.60 -12.42
N ASP A 339 -0.18 -2.44 -13.04
CA ASP A 339 0.83 -3.48 -13.12
C ASP A 339 1.35 -3.85 -11.72
N ARG A 340 1.67 -2.86 -10.89
CA ARG A 340 2.16 -3.06 -9.52
C ARG A 340 1.13 -3.72 -8.60
N VAL A 341 -0.10 -3.24 -8.64
CA VAL A 341 -1.22 -3.82 -7.87
C VAL A 341 -1.56 -5.22 -8.38
N GLY A 342 -1.62 -5.40 -9.70
CA GLY A 342 -1.88 -6.69 -10.33
C GLY A 342 -0.81 -7.73 -10.03
N TYR A 343 0.44 -7.32 -9.86
CA TYR A 343 1.52 -8.20 -9.41
C TYR A 343 1.19 -8.82 -8.03
N ILE A 344 0.76 -8.01 -7.05
CA ILE A 344 0.37 -8.53 -5.72
C ILE A 344 -0.83 -9.48 -5.85
N LEU A 345 -1.88 -9.06 -6.57
CA LEU A 345 -3.10 -9.85 -6.71
C LEU A 345 -2.91 -11.19 -7.42
N ARG A 346 -1.86 -11.34 -8.21
CA ARG A 346 -1.52 -12.57 -8.94
C ARG A 346 -0.38 -13.38 -8.35
N SER A 347 0.32 -12.83 -7.35
CA SER A 347 1.36 -13.58 -6.65
C SER A 347 0.76 -14.83 -6.01
N PRO A 348 1.41 -15.99 -6.09
CA PRO A 348 0.89 -17.22 -5.51
C PRO A 348 0.78 -17.10 -4.00
N GLU A 349 -0.38 -17.49 -3.45
CA GLU A 349 -0.61 -17.59 -1.99
C GLU A 349 -0.02 -18.88 -1.44
N GLU A 350 0.31 -18.89 -0.16
CA GLU A 350 0.51 -20.15 0.56
C GLU A 350 -0.81 -20.92 0.60
N GLN A 351 -0.82 -22.13 0.08
CA GLN A 351 -2.00 -23.01 0.08
C GLN A 351 -1.64 -24.36 0.67
N ASP A 352 -2.49 -24.87 1.54
CA ASP A 352 -2.42 -26.26 1.98
C ASP A 352 -2.94 -27.15 0.85
N GLN A 353 -2.34 -28.34 0.70
CA GLN A 353 -2.81 -29.33 -0.28
C GLN A 353 -4.05 -30.04 0.25
N PRO A 354 -4.94 -30.53 -0.62
CA PRO A 354 -6.15 -31.23 -0.19
C PRO A 354 -5.86 -32.46 0.70
N ASP A 355 -4.73 -33.11 0.48
CA ASP A 355 -4.30 -34.32 1.19
C ASP A 355 -3.43 -34.04 2.42
N ASP A 356 -3.20 -32.75 2.76
CA ASP A 356 -2.43 -32.38 3.93
C ASP A 356 -3.13 -32.82 5.22
N VAL A 357 -2.36 -33.44 6.11
CA VAL A 357 -2.85 -33.98 7.38
C VAL A 357 -2.73 -32.94 8.52
N PRO A 358 -3.50 -33.09 9.60
CA PRO A 358 -3.28 -32.30 10.81
C PRO A 358 -1.93 -32.64 11.46
N PHE A 359 -1.50 -31.77 12.39
CA PHE A 359 -0.25 -31.96 13.13
C PHE A 359 -0.24 -33.30 13.89
N PRO A 360 0.72 -34.21 13.58
CA PRO A 360 0.68 -35.58 14.10
C PRO A 360 1.26 -35.70 15.53
N GLY A 361 2.06 -34.72 15.99
CA GLY A 361 2.92 -34.90 17.20
C GLY A 361 4.07 -35.86 16.94
N GLY A 362 4.89 -36.12 17.98
CA GLY A 362 5.99 -37.07 17.93
C GLY A 362 7.36 -36.44 17.60
N ASP A 363 8.32 -37.31 17.31
CA ASP A 363 9.71 -36.91 17.06
C ASP A 363 9.84 -36.04 15.80
N ILE A 364 10.73 -35.04 15.89
CA ILE A 364 11.10 -34.15 14.78
C ILE A 364 12.42 -34.65 14.19
N VAL A 365 12.41 -35.02 12.92
CA VAL A 365 13.59 -35.59 12.25
C VAL A 365 13.99 -34.72 11.07
N PHE A 366 15.22 -34.24 11.07
CA PHE A 366 15.90 -33.67 9.91
C PHE A 366 16.70 -34.79 9.23
N ASP A 367 16.44 -35.06 7.97
CA ASP A 367 17.01 -36.17 7.20
C ASP A 367 17.68 -35.62 5.93
N HIS A 368 19.01 -35.53 5.94
CA HIS A 368 19.86 -35.02 4.86
C HIS A 368 19.46 -33.65 4.29
N VAL A 369 19.04 -32.71 5.18
CA VAL A 369 18.51 -31.42 4.78
C VAL A 369 19.59 -30.49 4.23
N THR A 370 19.42 -30.10 2.98
CA THR A 370 20.22 -29.07 2.32
C THR A 370 19.31 -27.91 1.91
N PHE A 371 19.63 -26.71 2.34
CA PHE A 371 18.81 -25.53 2.06
C PHE A 371 19.67 -24.28 1.91
N GLY A 372 19.21 -23.35 1.08
CA GLY A 372 19.85 -22.05 0.88
C GLY A 372 18.89 -20.99 0.39
N TYR A 373 19.23 -19.74 0.63
CA TYR A 373 18.49 -18.60 0.12
C TYR A 373 19.10 -18.16 -1.21
N GLU A 374 18.26 -17.98 -2.23
CA GLU A 374 18.68 -17.45 -3.54
C GLU A 374 19.87 -18.20 -4.18
N GLY A 375 19.92 -19.50 -3.97
CA GLY A 375 20.98 -20.37 -4.52
C GLY A 375 22.27 -20.41 -3.69
N GLN A 376 22.37 -19.67 -2.59
CA GLN A 376 23.50 -19.76 -1.66
C GLN A 376 23.19 -20.78 -0.55
N PRO A 377 23.91 -21.91 -0.48
CA PRO A 377 23.64 -22.95 0.50
C PRO A 377 24.00 -22.49 1.92
N VAL A 378 23.01 -22.53 2.81
CA VAL A 378 23.17 -22.20 4.25
C VAL A 378 23.24 -23.46 5.09
N LEU A 379 22.35 -24.44 4.85
CA LEU A 379 22.40 -25.76 5.47
C LEU A 379 22.89 -26.77 4.45
N LYS A 380 23.78 -27.68 4.87
CA LYS A 380 24.48 -28.62 3.99
C LYS A 380 24.46 -30.00 4.61
N ASP A 381 23.53 -30.86 4.15
CA ASP A 381 23.45 -32.25 4.58
C ASP A 381 23.28 -32.41 6.10
N VAL A 382 22.28 -31.70 6.64
CA VAL A 382 22.00 -31.66 8.09
C VAL A 382 21.06 -32.80 8.48
N SER A 383 21.51 -33.67 9.40
CA SER A 383 20.72 -34.80 9.89
C SER A 383 20.79 -34.89 11.41
N PHE A 384 19.64 -34.86 12.07
CA PHE A 384 19.47 -35.06 13.52
C PHE A 384 18.00 -35.33 13.86
N THR A 385 17.77 -35.78 15.07
CA THR A 385 16.41 -36.05 15.60
C THR A 385 16.21 -35.34 16.92
N ILE A 386 15.08 -34.70 17.11
CA ILE A 386 14.59 -34.18 18.40
C ILE A 386 13.47 -35.10 18.86
N ARG A 387 13.57 -35.68 20.04
CA ARG A 387 12.55 -36.59 20.58
C ARG A 387 11.39 -35.79 21.16
N GLU A 388 10.22 -36.34 21.13
CA GLU A 388 9.05 -35.72 21.77
C GLU A 388 9.31 -35.52 23.26
N GLY A 389 9.00 -34.33 23.79
CA GLY A 389 9.25 -33.95 25.17
C GLY A 389 10.69 -33.61 25.53
N GLU A 390 11.62 -33.67 24.56
CA GLU A 390 13.04 -33.36 24.79
C GLU A 390 13.31 -31.86 24.78
N THR A 391 14.21 -31.41 25.64
CA THR A 391 14.83 -30.09 25.56
C THR A 391 16.10 -30.21 24.69
N PHE A 392 16.03 -29.76 23.45
CA PHE A 392 17.12 -29.83 22.48
C PHE A 392 17.73 -28.43 22.25
N ALA A 393 19.05 -28.35 22.35
CA ALA A 393 19.75 -27.09 22.18
C ALA A 393 20.54 -27.01 20.88
N VAL A 394 20.66 -25.83 20.27
CA VAL A 394 21.47 -25.57 19.09
C VAL A 394 22.47 -24.45 19.39
N LEU A 395 23.75 -24.77 19.32
CA LEU A 395 24.88 -23.85 19.42
C LEU A 395 25.48 -23.62 18.03
N GLY A 396 26.00 -22.43 17.78
CA GLY A 396 26.76 -22.15 16.55
C GLY A 396 27.05 -20.67 16.37
N GLY A 397 28.02 -20.34 15.56
CA GLY A 397 28.39 -18.97 15.23
C GLY A 397 27.30 -18.22 14.44
N THR A 398 27.48 -16.90 14.25
CA THR A 398 26.62 -16.12 13.37
C THR A 398 26.74 -16.65 11.93
N GLY A 399 25.59 -16.83 11.27
CA GLY A 399 25.57 -17.36 9.89
C GLY A 399 25.70 -18.90 9.78
N SER A 400 25.77 -19.65 10.91
CA SER A 400 25.86 -21.13 10.86
C SER A 400 24.56 -21.83 10.40
N GLY A 401 23.44 -21.11 10.31
CA GLY A 401 22.14 -21.64 9.84
C GLY A 401 21.11 -21.92 10.94
N LYS A 402 21.34 -21.51 12.19
CA LYS A 402 20.42 -21.73 13.34
C LYS A 402 19.00 -21.23 13.08
N SER A 403 18.84 -19.96 12.72
CA SER A 403 17.51 -19.38 12.43
C SER A 403 16.90 -19.98 11.16
N THR A 404 17.72 -20.52 10.25
CA THR A 404 17.24 -21.25 9.07
C THR A 404 16.57 -22.57 9.48
N LEU A 405 17.11 -23.28 10.47
CA LEU A 405 16.42 -24.47 11.02
C LEU A 405 15.03 -24.13 11.54
N VAL A 406 14.92 -23.01 12.28
CA VAL A 406 13.61 -22.52 12.80
C VAL A 406 12.66 -22.19 11.66
N HIS A 407 13.14 -21.43 10.66
CA HIS A 407 12.31 -21.05 9.52
C HIS A 407 11.78 -22.26 8.72
N LEU A 408 12.59 -23.32 8.61
CA LEU A 408 12.18 -24.55 7.97
C LEU A 408 11.18 -25.33 8.83
N LEU A 409 11.41 -25.39 10.17
CA LEU A 409 10.53 -26.13 11.08
C LEU A 409 9.15 -25.48 11.19
N ASP A 410 9.09 -24.14 11.21
CA ASP A 410 7.81 -23.38 11.19
C ASP A 410 7.21 -23.27 9.78
N ARG A 411 7.84 -23.94 8.80
CA ARG A 411 7.43 -23.98 7.39
C ARG A 411 7.21 -22.57 6.80
N LEU A 412 8.09 -21.61 7.18
CA LEU A 412 8.21 -20.31 6.51
C LEU A 412 8.91 -20.45 5.15
N TYR A 413 9.70 -21.51 5.00
CA TYR A 413 10.29 -21.99 3.77
C TYR A 413 10.11 -23.51 3.70
N ASP A 414 9.89 -24.03 2.50
CA ASP A 414 9.85 -25.48 2.27
C ASP A 414 11.24 -25.97 1.82
N VAL A 415 11.62 -27.18 2.25
CA VAL A 415 12.83 -27.86 1.76
C VAL A 415 12.61 -28.23 0.29
N PRO A 416 13.52 -27.85 -0.64
CA PRO A 416 13.38 -28.20 -2.05
C PRO A 416 13.33 -29.72 -2.26
N GLU A 417 12.60 -30.17 -3.28
CA GLU A 417 12.54 -31.58 -3.65
C GLU A 417 13.96 -32.13 -3.96
N GLY A 418 14.26 -33.29 -3.43
CA GLY A 418 15.58 -33.90 -3.58
C GLY A 418 16.69 -33.37 -2.68
N SER A 419 16.37 -32.38 -1.82
CA SER A 419 17.35 -31.77 -0.90
C SER A 419 17.14 -32.19 0.57
N GLY A 420 16.66 -33.41 0.79
CA GLY A 420 16.32 -33.96 2.09
C GLY A 420 14.85 -33.71 2.47
N ARG A 421 14.53 -34.01 3.72
CA ARG A 421 13.19 -33.83 4.29
C ARG A 421 13.22 -33.56 5.77
N ILE A 422 12.16 -32.93 6.26
CA ILE A 422 11.90 -32.78 7.69
C ILE A 422 10.58 -33.51 7.98
N THR A 423 10.57 -34.36 9.01
CA THR A 423 9.35 -35.09 9.41
C THR A 423 9.00 -34.80 10.86
N ILE A 424 7.70 -34.80 11.17
CA ILE A 424 7.17 -34.78 12.54
C ILE A 424 6.28 -36.00 12.69
N GLY A 425 6.56 -36.85 13.71
CA GLY A 425 5.83 -38.10 13.89
C GLY A 425 5.86 -39.00 12.64
N GLY A 426 6.92 -38.96 11.85
CA GLY A 426 7.07 -39.72 10.60
C GLY A 426 6.39 -39.12 9.38
N VAL A 427 5.61 -38.04 9.50
CA VAL A 427 4.95 -37.33 8.40
C VAL A 427 5.87 -36.22 7.89
N ASP A 428 6.07 -36.14 6.57
CA ASP A 428 6.83 -35.07 5.94
C ASP A 428 6.15 -33.72 6.20
N LEU A 429 6.94 -32.73 6.62
CA LEU A 429 6.48 -31.40 6.98
C LEU A 429 5.69 -30.72 5.85
N ARG A 430 6.03 -31.02 4.60
CA ARG A 430 5.34 -30.49 3.40
C ARG A 430 3.90 -30.94 3.27
N HIS A 431 3.54 -32.07 3.93
CA HIS A 431 2.20 -32.65 3.94
C HIS A 431 1.42 -32.41 5.26
N ILE A 432 1.93 -31.55 6.16
CA ILE A 432 1.22 -31.10 7.34
C ILE A 432 0.59 -29.74 7.04
N ARG A 433 -0.69 -29.56 7.37
CA ARG A 433 -1.38 -28.25 7.18
C ARG A 433 -0.63 -27.15 7.88
N ARG A 434 -0.24 -26.08 7.14
CA ARG A 434 0.51 -24.94 7.70
C ARG A 434 -0.20 -24.28 8.87
N SER A 435 -1.52 -24.07 8.72
CA SER A 435 -2.33 -23.44 9.77
C SER A 435 -2.37 -24.25 11.05
N ASP A 436 -2.32 -25.57 10.94
CA ASP A 436 -2.32 -26.49 12.07
C ASP A 436 -0.92 -26.62 12.66
N LEU A 437 0.09 -26.79 11.82
CA LEU A 437 1.50 -26.78 12.24
C LEU A 437 1.84 -25.56 13.09
N ARG A 438 1.56 -24.33 12.56
CA ARG A 438 1.85 -23.06 13.24
C ARG A 438 1.02 -22.83 14.52
N ARG A 439 -0.08 -23.58 14.72
CA ARG A 439 -0.81 -23.61 16.01
C ARG A 439 -0.13 -24.46 17.05
N HIS A 440 0.62 -25.48 16.62
CA HIS A 440 1.28 -26.44 17.50
C HIS A 440 2.77 -26.14 17.71
N ILE A 441 3.31 -25.12 17.01
CA ILE A 441 4.67 -24.62 17.21
C ILE A 441 4.58 -23.20 17.75
N GLY A 442 5.05 -23.00 18.99
CA GLY A 442 5.22 -21.67 19.58
C GLY A 442 6.63 -21.16 19.30
N LEU A 443 6.75 -19.93 18.83
CA LEU A 443 8.03 -19.33 18.45
C LEU A 443 8.25 -17.98 19.13
N VAL A 444 9.41 -17.82 19.76
CA VAL A 444 9.92 -16.52 20.24
C VAL A 444 11.17 -16.17 19.44
N LEU A 445 11.09 -15.07 18.68
CA LEU A 445 12.18 -14.59 17.85
C LEU A 445 13.24 -13.84 18.64
N GLN A 446 14.44 -13.76 18.11
CA GLN A 446 15.56 -13.00 18.65
C GLN A 446 15.22 -11.52 18.89
N GLU A 447 14.54 -10.89 17.92
CA GLU A 447 13.98 -9.55 18.05
C GLU A 447 12.46 -9.63 18.13
N PRO A 448 11.87 -9.58 19.35
CA PRO A 448 10.42 -9.70 19.50
C PRO A 448 9.70 -8.47 18.99
N PHE A 449 8.66 -8.70 18.19
CA PHE A 449 7.78 -7.64 17.73
C PHE A 449 6.56 -7.51 18.63
N LEU A 450 6.28 -6.28 19.10
CA LEU A 450 5.07 -5.94 19.82
C LEU A 450 4.21 -4.97 19.00
N PHE A 451 2.91 -5.23 18.99
CA PHE A 451 1.94 -4.35 18.34
C PHE A 451 1.72 -3.09 19.18
N SER A 452 1.35 -1.99 18.54
CA SER A 452 0.96 -0.75 19.21
C SER A 452 -0.44 -0.90 19.84
N GLN A 453 -0.51 -1.71 20.87
CA GLN A 453 -1.68 -2.09 21.65
C GLN A 453 -1.27 -2.16 23.13
N THR A 454 -2.20 -2.51 24.02
CA THR A 454 -1.87 -2.71 25.45
C THR A 454 -0.95 -3.93 25.64
N ILE A 455 -0.24 -3.97 26.77
CA ILE A 455 0.59 -5.13 27.12
C ILE A 455 -0.30 -6.39 27.20
N GLY A 456 -1.47 -6.28 27.80
CA GLY A 456 -2.43 -7.39 27.93
C GLY A 456 -2.90 -7.91 26.58
N GLU A 457 -3.22 -7.02 25.62
CA GLU A 457 -3.59 -7.40 24.26
C GLU A 457 -2.43 -8.05 23.51
N ASN A 458 -1.20 -7.55 23.70
CA ASN A 458 0.00 -8.16 23.13
C ASN A 458 0.22 -9.60 23.63
N ILE A 459 0.00 -9.88 24.90
CA ILE A 459 0.12 -11.24 25.45
C ILE A 459 -1.00 -12.13 24.94
N ARG A 460 -2.25 -11.62 24.89
CA ARG A 460 -3.43 -12.37 24.42
C ARG A 460 -3.55 -12.45 22.89
N ALA A 461 -2.64 -11.86 22.12
CA ALA A 461 -2.73 -11.79 20.64
C ALA A 461 -2.96 -13.15 19.96
N VAL A 462 -2.42 -14.24 20.53
CA VAL A 462 -2.59 -15.62 20.01
C VAL A 462 -3.87 -16.29 20.49
N ARG A 463 -4.50 -15.79 21.58
CA ARG A 463 -5.78 -16.27 22.13
C ARG A 463 -6.57 -15.09 22.71
N PRO A 464 -7.22 -14.26 21.87
CA PRO A 464 -7.88 -13.03 22.31
C PRO A 464 -8.97 -13.26 23.38
N ASP A 465 -9.66 -14.40 23.30
CA ASP A 465 -10.76 -14.75 24.20
C ASP A 465 -10.30 -15.39 25.52
N ALA A 466 -8.99 -15.51 25.75
CA ALA A 466 -8.48 -16.13 26.96
C ALA A 466 -8.79 -15.27 28.20
N PRO A 467 -9.14 -15.90 29.36
CA PRO A 467 -9.43 -15.18 30.59
C PRO A 467 -8.17 -14.48 31.13
N GLU A 468 -8.37 -13.40 31.86
CA GLU A 468 -7.28 -12.59 32.43
C GLU A 468 -6.33 -13.42 33.31
N ASP A 469 -6.86 -14.36 34.12
CA ASP A 469 -6.04 -15.23 34.95
C ASP A 469 -5.08 -16.09 34.14
N ALA A 470 -5.44 -16.53 32.95
CA ALA A 470 -4.53 -17.27 32.06
C ALA A 470 -3.40 -16.38 31.56
N MET A 471 -3.73 -15.13 31.20
CA MET A 471 -2.74 -14.12 30.78
C MET A 471 -1.75 -13.81 31.94
N ARG A 472 -2.26 -13.56 33.14
CA ARG A 472 -1.41 -13.30 34.31
C ARG A 472 -0.51 -14.48 34.65
N ARG A 473 -1.02 -15.72 34.56
CA ARG A 473 -0.17 -16.92 34.75
C ARG A 473 0.94 -16.99 33.71
N ALA A 474 0.64 -16.72 32.42
CA ALA A 474 1.67 -16.68 31.37
C ALA A 474 2.71 -15.59 31.63
N ALA A 475 2.28 -14.42 32.09
CA ALA A 475 3.15 -13.30 32.44
C ALA A 475 4.03 -13.62 33.67
N ALA A 476 3.48 -14.31 34.66
CA ALA A 476 4.23 -14.75 35.87
C ALA A 476 5.30 -15.78 35.49
N ILE A 477 4.98 -16.77 34.63
CA ILE A 477 5.95 -17.76 34.13
C ILE A 477 7.07 -17.07 33.34
N ALA A 478 6.73 -16.05 32.54
CA ALA A 478 7.71 -15.25 31.82
C ALA A 478 8.42 -14.19 32.67
N CYS A 479 8.21 -14.17 34.00
CA CYS A 479 8.76 -13.20 34.95
C CYS A 479 8.56 -11.74 34.54
N VAL A 480 7.41 -11.40 33.93
CA VAL A 480 7.09 -10.03 33.50
C VAL A 480 5.95 -9.39 34.29
N ASP A 481 5.20 -10.16 35.08
CA ASP A 481 4.03 -9.70 35.84
C ASP A 481 4.38 -8.56 36.80
N ASP A 482 5.44 -8.72 37.62
CA ASP A 482 5.90 -7.69 38.57
C ASP A 482 6.28 -6.39 37.87
N ALA A 483 6.96 -6.49 36.72
CA ALA A 483 7.34 -5.33 35.94
C ALA A 483 6.11 -4.62 35.34
N VAL A 484 5.14 -5.39 34.85
CA VAL A 484 3.91 -4.84 34.25
C VAL A 484 3.04 -4.20 35.32
N THR A 485 2.86 -4.83 36.47
CA THR A 485 2.05 -4.29 37.58
C THR A 485 2.66 -3.03 38.19
N SER A 486 3.96 -2.80 38.02
CA SER A 486 4.62 -1.55 38.43
C SER A 486 4.31 -0.34 37.55
N PHE A 487 3.78 -0.53 36.33
CA PHE A 487 3.35 0.59 35.50
C PHE A 487 2.04 1.20 36.00
N PRO A 488 1.84 2.51 35.82
CA PRO A 488 0.63 3.19 36.31
C PRO A 488 -0.69 2.57 35.80
N GLU A 489 -0.70 2.06 34.57
CA GLU A 489 -1.87 1.45 33.92
C GLU A 489 -1.78 -0.09 33.88
N GLY A 490 -0.74 -0.69 34.50
CA GLY A 490 -0.55 -2.14 34.55
C GLY A 490 -0.59 -2.78 33.15
N TYR A 491 -1.44 -3.78 32.98
CA TYR A 491 -1.63 -4.49 31.69
C TYR A 491 -2.31 -3.65 30.61
N ASP A 492 -2.97 -2.54 30.97
CA ASP A 492 -3.59 -1.61 30.02
C ASP A 492 -2.60 -0.56 29.49
N THR A 493 -1.34 -0.61 29.96
CA THR A 493 -0.27 0.25 29.43
C THR A 493 -0.09 0.02 27.93
N ILE A 494 -0.25 1.09 27.13
CA ILE A 494 -0.07 1.05 25.68
C ILE A 494 1.42 0.95 25.35
N VAL A 495 1.75 -0.07 24.57
CA VAL A 495 3.09 -0.26 24.05
C VAL A 495 3.22 0.56 22.77
N GLY A 496 4.15 1.51 22.74
CA GLY A 496 4.43 2.32 21.55
C GLY A 496 4.88 1.48 20.35
N GLU A 497 5.05 2.14 19.21
CA GLU A 497 5.45 1.48 17.95
C GLU A 497 6.69 0.60 18.20
N ARG A 498 6.62 -0.69 17.85
CA ARG A 498 7.64 -1.72 18.07
C ARG A 498 8.09 -1.84 19.54
N GLY A 499 7.23 -1.47 20.50
CA GLY A 499 7.54 -1.62 21.92
C GLY A 499 8.49 -0.59 22.49
N VAL A 500 8.61 0.61 21.91
CA VAL A 500 9.58 1.66 22.35
C VAL A 500 9.52 1.98 23.84
N THR A 501 8.36 1.82 24.49
CA THR A 501 8.15 2.09 25.91
C THR A 501 8.71 1.03 26.84
N LEU A 502 9.07 -0.15 26.34
CA LEU A 502 9.59 -1.27 27.12
C LEU A 502 11.11 -1.47 26.91
N SER A 503 11.82 -1.90 27.93
CA SER A 503 13.21 -2.35 27.79
C SER A 503 13.31 -3.62 26.93
N GLY A 504 14.49 -3.90 26.36
CA GLY A 504 14.72 -5.10 25.55
C GLY A 504 14.32 -6.39 26.27
N GLY A 505 14.70 -6.55 27.52
CA GLY A 505 14.34 -7.72 28.34
C GLY A 505 12.83 -7.78 28.65
N GLN A 506 12.16 -6.64 28.87
CA GLN A 506 10.70 -6.61 29.03
C GLN A 506 9.98 -7.03 27.75
N LYS A 507 10.41 -6.54 26.58
CA LYS A 507 9.85 -6.97 25.27
C LYS A 507 9.97 -8.48 25.09
N GLN A 508 11.13 -9.04 25.37
CA GLN A 508 11.35 -10.50 25.25
C GLN A 508 10.44 -11.27 26.19
N ARG A 509 10.32 -10.86 27.45
CA ARG A 509 9.44 -11.51 28.41
C ARG A 509 7.96 -11.41 28.03
N VAL A 510 7.49 -10.29 27.49
CA VAL A 510 6.13 -10.17 26.92
C VAL A 510 5.93 -11.12 25.74
N ALA A 511 6.93 -11.27 24.86
CA ALA A 511 6.84 -12.21 23.73
C ALA A 511 6.84 -13.68 24.21
N ILE A 512 7.60 -14.01 25.27
CA ILE A 512 7.56 -15.33 25.91
C ILE A 512 6.17 -15.57 26.51
N ALA A 513 5.59 -14.61 27.23
CA ALA A 513 4.24 -14.71 27.77
C ALA A 513 3.20 -14.94 26.66
N ARG A 514 3.31 -14.24 25.52
CA ARG A 514 2.48 -14.45 24.32
C ARG A 514 2.59 -15.89 23.81
N MET A 515 3.80 -16.42 23.67
CA MET A 515 4.03 -17.78 23.20
C MET A 515 3.45 -18.81 24.17
N LEU A 516 3.59 -18.60 25.49
CA LEU A 516 3.02 -19.48 26.51
C LEU A 516 1.48 -19.51 26.47
N MET A 517 0.83 -18.41 26.09
CA MET A 517 -0.62 -18.38 25.88
C MET A 517 -1.08 -19.33 24.77
N GLN A 518 -0.22 -19.67 23.81
CA GLN A 518 -0.53 -20.61 22.72
C GLN A 518 -0.68 -22.04 23.23
N GLN A 519 0.02 -22.42 24.32
CA GLN A 519 0.07 -23.78 24.89
C GLN A 519 0.51 -24.82 23.84
N ALA A 520 1.47 -24.46 23.01
CA ALA A 520 1.97 -25.31 21.93
C ALA A 520 2.78 -26.49 22.47
N PRO A 521 2.63 -27.71 21.90
CA PRO A 521 3.44 -28.89 22.29
C PRO A 521 4.91 -28.77 21.85
N VAL A 522 5.23 -27.92 20.90
CA VAL A 522 6.60 -27.60 20.46
C VAL A 522 6.86 -26.11 20.70
N MET A 523 7.93 -25.79 21.42
CA MET A 523 8.32 -24.42 21.75
C MET A 523 9.72 -24.11 21.25
N ILE A 524 9.88 -23.02 20.51
CA ILE A 524 11.15 -22.60 19.94
C ILE A 524 11.55 -21.26 20.52
N PHE A 525 12.76 -21.19 21.07
CA PHE A 525 13.39 -19.99 21.60
C PHE A 525 14.61 -19.65 20.73
N ASP A 526 14.48 -18.71 19.80
CA ASP A 526 15.59 -18.26 18.94
C ASP A 526 16.31 -17.09 19.60
N ASP A 527 17.36 -17.39 20.35
CA ASP A 527 18.23 -16.47 21.11
C ASP A 527 17.46 -15.42 21.95
N SER A 528 16.21 -15.77 22.30
CA SER A 528 15.23 -14.87 22.89
C SER A 528 15.45 -14.63 24.41
N LEU A 529 16.42 -15.31 25.02
CA LEU A 529 16.82 -15.13 26.44
C LEU A 529 18.10 -14.29 26.55
N SER A 530 18.70 -13.86 25.43
CA SER A 530 20.01 -13.16 25.43
C SER A 530 19.96 -11.75 26.03
N ALA A 531 18.84 -11.06 26.00
CA ALA A 531 18.66 -9.73 26.60
C ALA A 531 18.07 -9.78 28.01
N VAL A 532 17.89 -11.00 28.57
CA VAL A 532 17.43 -11.22 29.93
C VAL A 532 18.65 -11.50 30.80
N ASP A 533 18.67 -11.01 32.05
CA ASP A 533 19.72 -11.32 33.03
C ASP A 533 19.73 -12.80 33.39
N ALA A 534 20.88 -13.32 33.85
CA ALA A 534 21.08 -14.73 34.06
C ALA A 534 20.15 -15.32 35.17
N GLU A 535 19.83 -14.54 36.18
CA GLU A 535 18.92 -14.96 37.27
C GLU A 535 17.48 -15.10 36.75
N THR A 536 17.02 -14.13 35.98
CA THR A 536 15.67 -14.16 35.37
C THR A 536 15.57 -15.26 34.28
N ASP A 537 16.62 -15.49 33.50
CA ASP A 537 16.71 -16.61 32.55
C ASP A 537 16.54 -17.96 33.23
N GLU A 538 17.23 -18.19 34.39
CA GLU A 538 17.08 -19.42 35.17
C GLU A 538 15.67 -19.58 35.75
N LYS A 539 15.08 -18.50 36.28
CA LYS A 539 13.69 -18.49 36.77
C LYS A 539 12.69 -18.86 35.69
N ILE A 540 12.81 -18.24 34.50
CA ILE A 540 11.94 -18.53 33.37
C ILE A 540 12.04 -20.00 32.96
N ARG A 541 13.26 -20.54 32.82
CA ARG A 541 13.48 -21.93 32.43
C ARG A 541 12.95 -22.91 33.46
N THR A 542 13.15 -22.62 34.74
CA THR A 542 12.63 -23.44 35.85
C THR A 542 11.10 -23.42 35.85
N ALA A 543 10.48 -22.26 35.66
CA ALA A 543 9.03 -22.12 35.60
C ALA A 543 8.46 -22.81 34.32
N LEU A 544 9.15 -22.72 33.20
CA LEU A 544 8.79 -23.42 31.96
C LEU A 544 8.76 -24.94 32.16
N ARG A 545 9.83 -25.54 32.68
CA ARG A 545 9.89 -26.98 32.93
C ARG A 545 8.76 -27.48 33.85
N ARG A 546 8.33 -26.67 34.82
CA ARG A 546 7.23 -27.03 35.72
C ARG A 546 5.85 -26.88 35.08
N SER A 547 5.69 -25.93 34.17
CA SER A 547 4.37 -25.54 33.64
C SER A 547 4.06 -26.17 32.27
N THR A 548 5.07 -26.56 31.48
CA THR A 548 4.89 -27.06 30.11
C THR A 548 4.88 -28.59 29.99
N GLY A 549 5.14 -29.30 31.10
CA GLY A 549 5.02 -30.77 31.17
C GLY A 549 5.92 -31.49 30.16
N ASN A 550 5.31 -32.15 29.17
CA ASN A 550 5.97 -32.93 28.12
C ASN A 550 6.19 -32.14 26.81
N ALA A 551 6.24 -30.81 26.83
CA ALA A 551 6.49 -30.04 25.61
C ALA A 551 7.92 -30.24 25.09
N THR A 552 8.06 -30.39 23.79
CA THR A 552 9.35 -30.41 23.08
C THR A 552 9.88 -28.97 23.01
N VAL A 553 11.10 -28.74 23.52
CA VAL A 553 11.70 -27.39 23.58
C VAL A 553 12.94 -27.32 22.71
N LEU A 554 12.97 -26.42 21.75
CA LEU A 554 14.15 -26.08 20.94
C LEU A 554 14.75 -24.76 21.41
N LEU A 555 15.95 -24.83 22.00
CA LEU A 555 16.70 -23.67 22.51
C LEU A 555 17.83 -23.32 21.55
N ILE A 556 17.78 -22.16 20.94
CA ILE A 556 18.89 -21.60 20.19
C ILE A 556 19.53 -20.51 21.03
N SER A 557 20.81 -20.65 21.34
CA SER A 557 21.55 -19.64 22.09
C SER A 557 23.04 -19.69 21.77
N HIS A 558 23.69 -18.58 21.98
CA HIS A 558 25.16 -18.49 21.97
C HIS A 558 25.76 -18.55 23.39
N ARG A 559 24.92 -18.60 24.44
CA ARG A 559 25.36 -18.73 25.86
C ARG A 559 25.38 -20.20 26.26
N VAL A 560 26.55 -20.72 26.57
CA VAL A 560 26.70 -22.11 27.01
C VAL A 560 25.93 -22.37 28.29
N THR A 561 25.88 -21.44 29.21
CA THR A 561 25.14 -21.55 30.49
C THR A 561 23.63 -21.83 30.26
N THR A 562 23.04 -21.29 29.20
CA THR A 562 21.66 -21.58 28.80
C THR A 562 21.53 -23.01 28.25
N LEU A 563 22.52 -23.48 27.47
CA LEU A 563 22.48 -24.76 26.75
C LEU A 563 22.85 -25.97 27.63
N MET A 564 23.64 -25.79 28.69
CA MET A 564 24.12 -26.88 29.56
C MET A 564 23.00 -27.74 30.16
N GLN A 565 21.81 -27.19 30.31
CA GLN A 565 20.66 -27.86 30.92
C GLN A 565 19.79 -28.62 29.89
N ALA A 566 20.11 -28.54 28.59
CA ALA A 566 19.42 -29.30 27.58
C ALA A 566 19.80 -30.78 27.63
N ASP A 567 18.86 -31.64 27.24
CA ASP A 567 19.07 -33.08 27.17
C ASP A 567 20.12 -33.44 26.12
N ARG A 568 20.08 -32.74 24.97
CA ARG A 568 21.11 -32.85 23.91
C ARG A 568 21.39 -31.48 23.29
N ILE A 569 22.63 -31.35 22.85
CA ILE A 569 23.15 -30.14 22.22
C ILE A 569 23.69 -30.48 20.83
N LEU A 570 23.23 -29.77 19.83
CA LEU A 570 23.71 -29.76 18.46
C LEU A 570 24.66 -28.57 18.29
N VAL A 571 25.87 -28.81 17.80
CA VAL A 571 26.78 -27.75 17.36
C VAL A 571 26.73 -27.65 15.85
N LEU A 572 26.33 -26.48 15.36
CA LEU A 572 26.22 -26.18 13.94
C LEU A 572 27.38 -25.28 13.51
N ASP A 573 28.21 -25.76 12.58
CA ASP A 573 29.29 -24.98 11.99
C ASP A 573 29.30 -25.03 10.47
N GLY A 574 29.46 -23.85 9.83
CA GLY A 574 29.47 -23.73 8.37
C GLY A 574 28.27 -24.37 7.65
N GLY A 575 27.13 -24.49 8.36
CA GLY A 575 25.90 -25.10 7.85
C GLY A 575 25.86 -26.64 7.95
N ARG A 576 26.77 -27.25 8.71
CA ARG A 576 26.84 -28.69 8.94
C ARG A 576 26.72 -29.02 10.42
N VAL A 577 26.31 -30.24 10.74
CA VAL A 577 26.39 -30.78 12.10
C VAL A 577 27.84 -31.09 12.40
N ALA A 578 28.45 -30.30 13.29
CA ALA A 578 29.83 -30.52 13.74
C ALA A 578 29.88 -31.49 14.93
N GLU A 579 29.02 -31.29 15.93
CA GLU A 579 28.98 -32.10 17.14
C GLU A 579 27.52 -32.32 17.57
N LEU A 580 27.25 -33.46 18.18
CA LEU A 580 25.96 -33.79 18.79
C LEU A 580 26.18 -34.65 20.04
N GLY A 581 25.66 -34.25 21.19
CA GLY A 581 25.80 -35.00 22.42
C GLY A 581 25.17 -34.29 23.62
N THR A 582 25.34 -34.87 24.80
CA THR A 582 24.99 -34.19 26.07
C THR A 582 26.09 -33.21 26.48
N HIS A 583 25.77 -32.25 27.35
CA HIS A 583 26.78 -31.34 27.91
C HIS A 583 28.04 -32.06 28.40
N ALA A 584 27.88 -33.10 29.24
CA ALA A 584 28.98 -33.87 29.78
C ALA A 584 29.87 -34.51 28.69
N GLN A 585 29.25 -35.09 27.67
CA GLN A 585 29.97 -35.71 26.53
C GLN A 585 30.75 -34.69 25.70
N LEU A 586 30.17 -33.50 25.46
CA LEU A 586 30.78 -32.47 24.61
C LEU A 586 31.90 -31.70 25.33
N VAL A 587 31.84 -31.55 26.64
CA VAL A 587 32.94 -30.93 27.43
C VAL A 587 34.17 -31.82 27.50
N GLU A 588 33.99 -33.13 27.57
CA GLU A 588 35.12 -34.08 27.63
C GLU A 588 35.87 -34.21 26.29
N LYS A 589 35.18 -34.03 25.16
CA LYS A 589 35.78 -34.16 23.83
C LYS A 589 36.39 -32.85 23.32
N PRO A 590 37.60 -32.87 22.75
CA PRO A 590 38.09 -31.69 22.04
C PRO A 590 37.15 -31.32 20.89
N GLY A 591 36.72 -30.05 20.86
CA GLY A 591 35.80 -29.59 19.83
C GLY A 591 35.29 -28.17 20.09
N ILE A 592 34.44 -27.68 19.18
CA ILE A 592 33.91 -26.30 19.18
C ILE A 592 33.14 -26.01 20.48
N TYR A 593 32.34 -26.98 20.96
CA TYR A 593 31.57 -26.81 22.19
C TYR A 593 32.48 -26.57 23.40
N ARG A 594 33.49 -27.41 23.56
CA ARG A 594 34.46 -27.31 24.66
C ARG A 594 35.23 -25.99 24.64
N ASP A 595 35.65 -25.57 23.45
CA ASP A 595 36.41 -24.33 23.30
C ASP A 595 35.56 -23.10 23.73
N ILE A 596 34.30 -23.04 23.25
CA ILE A 596 33.35 -21.98 23.63
C ILE A 596 33.03 -22.04 25.13
N TYR A 597 32.83 -23.24 25.67
CA TYR A 597 32.61 -23.44 27.10
C TYR A 597 33.77 -22.89 27.94
N ASN A 598 35.00 -23.24 27.61
CA ASN A 598 36.19 -22.78 28.32
C ASN A 598 36.34 -21.26 28.26
N ILE A 599 36.11 -20.65 27.09
CA ILE A 599 36.19 -19.20 26.92
C ILE A 599 35.13 -18.48 27.78
N GLN A 600 33.89 -18.97 27.79
CA GLN A 600 32.80 -18.34 28.53
C GLN A 600 32.94 -18.53 30.03
N MET A 601 33.41 -19.68 30.51
CA MET A 601 33.65 -19.93 31.95
C MET A 601 34.80 -19.10 32.47
N GLN A 602 35.93 -19.02 31.75
CA GLN A 602 37.05 -18.17 32.15
C GLN A 602 36.69 -16.69 32.23
N SER A 603 35.81 -16.21 31.34
CA SER A 603 35.34 -14.83 31.41
C SER A 603 34.38 -14.58 32.58
N ALA A 604 33.55 -15.56 32.93
CA ALA A 604 32.68 -15.47 34.10
C ALA A 604 33.48 -15.48 35.44
N ASP A 605 34.49 -16.36 35.57
CA ASP A 605 35.37 -16.40 36.74
C ASP A 605 36.16 -15.08 36.89
N ARG A 606 36.63 -14.46 35.81
CA ARG A 606 37.27 -13.14 35.85
C ARG A 606 36.34 -12.04 36.33
N ALA A 607 35.10 -12.01 35.81
CA ALA A 607 34.11 -11.00 36.22
C ALA A 607 33.79 -11.10 37.71
N LEU A 608 33.65 -12.33 38.26
CA LEU A 608 33.46 -12.56 39.71
C LEU A 608 34.65 -12.12 40.55
N LEU A 609 35.87 -12.27 40.07
CA LEU A 609 37.08 -11.81 40.74
C LEU A 609 37.21 -10.27 40.71
N GLU A 610 36.76 -9.62 39.65
CA GLU A 610 36.74 -8.16 39.56
C GLU A 610 35.67 -7.52 40.44
N GLU A 611 34.47 -8.11 40.53
CA GLU A 611 33.40 -7.69 41.45
C GLU A 611 33.78 -7.92 42.93
N GLY A 612 34.36 -9.07 43.28
CA GLY A 612 34.83 -9.38 44.63
C GLY A 612 36.04 -8.53 45.08
N GLY A 613 36.83 -8.01 44.10
CA GLY A 613 37.96 -7.13 44.38
C GLY A 613 37.58 -5.68 44.69
N SER A 614 36.40 -5.23 44.23
CA SER A 614 35.93 -3.86 44.48
C SER A 614 35.31 -3.63 45.85
N GLU A 615 34.91 -4.70 46.56
CA GLU A 615 34.38 -4.59 47.93
C GLU A 615 35.46 -4.49 49.05
N HIS A 616 36.74 -4.73 48.73
CA HIS A 616 37.84 -4.65 49.70
C HIS A 616 38.70 -3.40 49.58
N GLY A 617 38.33 -2.42 48.74
CA GLY A 617 39.11 -1.18 48.51
C GLY A 617 38.55 0.11 49.11
N SER A 618 37.53 0.06 49.98
CA SER A 618 36.98 1.23 50.68
C SER A 618 37.01 1.07 52.19
N HIS A 619 38.18 1.29 52.76
CA HIS A 619 38.37 1.67 54.17
C HIS A 619 39.22 2.93 54.26
#